data_7531e67093037c2e60aa829ee04bcded
#
_entry.id   7531e67093037c2e60aa829ee04bcded
#
_cell.length_a   1.000
_cell.length_b   1.000
_cell.length_c   1.000
_cell.angle_alpha   90.00
_cell.angle_beta   90.00
_cell.angle_gamma   90.00
#
_symmetry.space_group_name_H-M   'P 1'
#
loop_
_entity.id
_entity.type
_entity.pdbx_description
1 polymer ?
#
loop_
_entity_poly.entity_id
_entity_poly.type
_entity_poly.pdbx_seq_one_letter_code
_entity_poly.pdbx_strand_id
1 'polypeptide(L)'
;MAGSNGTIGDVSFTYQQIFNLEMDVGLSTKTAVAVLTSLFFFFVNCVMLFALKSKRVFHETPRYILFGHMLMNDSVLLLVTIIMYAVALCFLPIPKSICTLLVFISYCTFRNAPLTLALMSLERYVAICFPLRHCNIATPKRTGVAIGIIWLLSSINIITDIIFVLTVNPDYLAGIIFCTLEKLFLFKWQLDKYQAFDVLYFVSVAVIIIFTYISIMITARSVSSDKDSAKKALKTVLLHLIQLGLCLTSFLYTSIERTLYMMTGSNSSLFINLRYLNFLIILILPRCLSPLIYGMRDEAVWPLFKYFFCYRSGKVKPSINVH
;
A
#
# COMPACT_ATOMS: atom_id res chain seq x y z
N MET A 1 -16.53 -43.11 -2.35
CA MET A 1 -16.65 -41.66 -2.05
C MET A 1 -15.36 -40.99 -2.53
N ALA A 2 -15.38 -40.48 -3.75
CA ALA A 2 -14.22 -39.85 -4.38
C ALA A 2 -14.27 -38.36 -3.99
N GLY A 3 -13.37 -37.93 -3.12
CA GLY A 3 -13.16 -36.53 -2.80
C GLY A 3 -12.54 -35.81 -3.99
N SER A 4 -13.23 -34.80 -4.54
CA SER A 4 -12.73 -33.97 -5.61
C SER A 4 -11.53 -33.16 -5.11
N ASN A 5 -10.32 -33.61 -5.41
CA ASN A 5 -9.14 -32.80 -5.37
C ASN A 5 -9.21 -31.78 -6.52
N GLY A 6 -9.90 -30.67 -6.30
CA GLY A 6 -9.79 -29.48 -7.14
C GLY A 6 -8.36 -28.99 -7.05
N THR A 7 -7.53 -29.40 -7.98
CA THR A 7 -6.14 -29.00 -8.08
C THR A 7 -6.07 -27.52 -8.43
N ILE A 8 -5.14 -26.80 -7.81
CA ILE A 8 -4.74 -25.41 -8.12
C ILE A 8 -4.52 -25.21 -9.65
N GLY A 9 -4.36 -26.31 -10.39
CA GLY A 9 -4.27 -26.35 -11.85
C GLY A 9 -5.42 -25.67 -12.60
N ASP A 10 -6.67 -25.76 -12.10
CA ASP A 10 -7.82 -25.21 -12.81
C ASP A 10 -7.87 -23.70 -12.77
N VAL A 11 -7.49 -23.08 -11.64
CA VAL A 11 -7.41 -21.62 -11.51
C VAL A 11 -6.22 -21.09 -12.32
N SER A 12 -5.09 -21.78 -12.30
CA SER A 12 -3.88 -21.45 -13.09
C SER A 12 -4.13 -21.53 -14.60
N PHE A 13 -4.92 -22.51 -15.05
CA PHE A 13 -5.27 -22.69 -16.45
C PHE A 13 -6.16 -21.56 -16.98
N THR A 14 -7.08 -21.08 -16.16
CA THR A 14 -7.97 -19.97 -16.50
C THR A 14 -7.21 -18.64 -16.61
N TYR A 15 -6.22 -18.41 -15.74
CA TYR A 15 -5.35 -17.23 -15.85
C TYR A 15 -4.45 -17.28 -17.10
N GLN A 16 -3.99 -18.46 -17.53
CA GLN A 16 -3.24 -18.62 -18.78
C GLN A 16 -4.09 -18.36 -20.03
N GLN A 17 -5.37 -18.73 -20.02
CA GLN A 17 -6.28 -18.43 -21.16
C GLN A 17 -6.56 -16.93 -21.29
N ILE A 18 -6.59 -16.18 -20.18
CA ILE A 18 -6.79 -14.72 -20.19
C ILE A 18 -5.58 -14.00 -20.77
N PHE A 19 -4.36 -14.53 -20.58
CA PHE A 19 -3.12 -13.96 -21.14
C PHE A 19 -2.89 -14.28 -22.62
N ASN A 20 -3.58 -15.28 -23.18
CA ASN A 20 -3.56 -15.57 -24.62
C ASN A 20 -4.48 -14.64 -25.44
N LEU A 21 -5.05 -13.59 -24.84
CA LEU A 21 -5.72 -12.55 -25.60
C LEU A 21 -4.69 -11.80 -26.45
N GLU A 22 -4.94 -11.78 -27.77
CA GLU A 22 -4.22 -10.92 -28.71
C GLU A 22 -4.09 -9.51 -28.14
N MET A 23 -2.93 -8.89 -28.35
CA MET A 23 -2.66 -7.50 -27.97
C MET A 23 -3.63 -6.57 -28.71
N ASP A 24 -4.83 -6.44 -28.17
CA ASP A 24 -5.84 -5.50 -28.64
C ASP A 24 -5.42 -4.07 -28.22
N VAL A 25 -5.77 -3.10 -29.08
CA VAL A 25 -5.56 -1.67 -28.81
C VAL A 25 -6.10 -1.27 -27.43
N GLY A 26 -7.20 -1.87 -27.00
CA GLY A 26 -7.79 -1.66 -25.67
C GLY A 26 -6.89 -2.09 -24.52
N LEU A 27 -6.20 -3.23 -24.62
CA LEU A 27 -5.27 -3.72 -23.61
C LEU A 27 -4.01 -2.84 -23.55
N SER A 28 -3.45 -2.48 -24.70
CA SER A 28 -2.29 -1.59 -24.78
C SER A 28 -2.57 -0.21 -24.17
N THR A 29 -3.75 0.36 -24.43
CA THR A 29 -4.17 1.65 -23.85
C THR A 29 -4.31 1.58 -22.33
N LYS A 30 -4.96 0.53 -21.79
CA LYS A 30 -5.12 0.33 -20.34
C LYS A 30 -3.79 0.20 -19.64
N THR A 31 -2.87 -0.54 -20.23
CA THR A 31 -1.52 -0.71 -19.69
C THR A 31 -0.74 0.60 -19.74
N ALA A 32 -0.78 1.34 -20.84
CA ALA A 32 -0.13 2.63 -20.93
C ALA A 32 -0.64 3.59 -19.84
N VAL A 33 -1.95 3.66 -19.62
CA VAL A 33 -2.55 4.47 -18.56
C VAL A 33 -2.07 4.04 -17.18
N ALA A 34 -2.04 2.73 -16.87
CA ALA A 34 -1.58 2.23 -15.58
C ALA A 34 -0.11 2.56 -15.33
N VAL A 35 0.75 2.34 -16.33
CA VAL A 35 2.19 2.59 -16.22
C VAL A 35 2.47 4.11 -16.11
N LEU A 36 1.87 4.94 -16.96
CA LEU A 36 2.07 6.39 -16.92
C LEU A 36 1.59 6.99 -15.59
N THR A 37 0.43 6.56 -15.09
CA THR A 37 -0.08 6.99 -13.79
C THR A 37 0.86 6.58 -12.67
N SER A 38 1.33 5.34 -12.66
CA SER A 38 2.27 4.84 -11.65
C SER A 38 3.61 5.58 -11.69
N LEU A 39 4.17 5.84 -12.88
CA LEU A 39 5.41 6.62 -13.06
C LEU A 39 5.25 8.07 -12.57
N PHE A 40 4.13 8.71 -12.89
CA PHE A 40 3.85 10.07 -12.45
C PHE A 40 3.81 10.16 -10.92
N PHE A 41 3.08 9.27 -10.25
CA PHE A 41 3.00 9.29 -8.78
C PHE A 41 4.28 8.80 -8.11
N PHE A 42 5.02 7.88 -8.73
CA PHE A 42 6.38 7.55 -8.29
C PHE A 42 7.28 8.79 -8.27
N PHE A 43 7.26 9.58 -9.35
CA PHE A 43 7.99 10.85 -9.42
C PHE A 43 7.54 11.84 -8.33
N VAL A 44 6.23 12.01 -8.15
CA VAL A 44 5.66 12.88 -7.08
C VAL A 44 6.14 12.44 -5.70
N ASN A 45 6.11 11.14 -5.41
CA ASN A 45 6.60 10.59 -4.15
C ASN A 45 8.10 10.83 -3.96
N CYS A 46 8.92 10.66 -5.00
CA CYS A 46 10.36 10.93 -4.94
C CYS A 46 10.66 12.40 -4.63
N VAL A 47 9.96 13.34 -5.29
CA VAL A 47 10.11 14.77 -5.01
C VAL A 47 9.70 15.09 -3.57
N MET A 48 8.61 14.48 -3.07
CA MET A 48 8.16 14.67 -1.71
C MET A 48 9.16 14.11 -0.68
N LEU A 49 9.71 12.92 -0.93
CA LEU A 49 10.77 12.32 -0.10
C LEU A 49 12.03 13.19 -0.07
N PHE A 50 12.39 13.77 -1.22
CA PHE A 50 13.51 14.71 -1.31
C PHE A 50 13.25 15.98 -0.50
N ALA A 51 12.01 16.52 -0.56
CA ALA A 51 11.59 17.65 0.24
C ALA A 51 11.71 17.35 1.75
N LEU A 52 11.24 16.17 2.19
CA LEU A 52 11.37 15.73 3.60
C LEU A 52 12.84 15.57 4.03
N LYS A 53 13.70 15.02 3.17
CA LYS A 53 15.14 14.89 3.47
C LYS A 53 15.86 16.23 3.56
N SER A 54 15.31 17.28 3.01
CA SER A 54 15.98 18.57 2.90
C SER A 54 16.14 19.35 4.22
N LYS A 55 15.42 18.98 5.28
CA LYS A 55 15.42 19.65 6.59
C LYS A 55 15.51 18.62 7.73
N ARG A 56 16.41 18.87 8.70
CA ARG A 56 16.66 17.99 9.85
C ARG A 56 15.43 17.78 10.73
N VAL A 57 14.61 18.80 10.89
CA VAL A 57 13.39 18.75 11.72
C VAL A 57 12.45 17.63 11.29
N PHE A 58 12.37 17.30 10.01
CA PHE A 58 11.51 16.21 9.52
C PHE A 58 12.00 14.81 9.94
N HIS A 59 13.32 14.66 10.18
CA HIS A 59 13.90 13.41 10.66
C HIS A 59 13.77 13.23 12.18
N GLU A 60 13.49 14.32 12.91
CA GLU A 60 13.36 14.33 14.36
C GLU A 60 11.89 14.30 14.82
N THR A 61 10.94 14.47 13.92
CA THR A 61 9.51 14.51 14.25
C THR A 61 8.81 13.21 13.82
N PRO A 62 8.21 12.44 14.75
CA PRO A 62 7.57 11.14 14.48
C PRO A 62 6.58 11.15 13.33
N ARG A 63 5.74 12.19 13.26
CA ARG A 63 4.76 12.41 12.18
C ARG A 63 5.41 12.37 10.79
N TYR A 64 6.52 13.07 10.60
CA TYR A 64 7.19 13.14 9.30
C TYR A 64 8.01 11.91 9.00
N ILE A 65 8.53 11.21 10.02
CA ILE A 65 9.18 9.91 9.87
C ILE A 65 8.18 8.88 9.31
N LEU A 66 6.98 8.81 9.90
CA LEU A 66 5.91 7.91 9.44
C LEU A 66 5.42 8.27 8.04
N PHE A 67 5.27 9.56 7.75
CA PHE A 67 4.89 10.02 6.42
C PHE A 67 5.95 9.68 5.37
N GLY A 68 7.23 9.89 5.67
CA GLY A 68 8.33 9.51 4.79
C GLY A 68 8.40 8.00 4.56
N HIS A 69 8.19 7.19 5.61
CA HIS A 69 8.10 5.73 5.50
C HIS A 69 6.95 5.30 4.57
N MET A 70 5.77 5.91 4.71
CA MET A 70 4.62 5.63 3.85
C MET A 70 4.92 5.96 2.38
N LEU A 71 5.48 7.15 2.10
CA LEU A 71 5.85 7.55 0.73
C LEU A 71 6.89 6.61 0.12
N MET A 72 7.89 6.20 0.90
CA MET A 72 8.90 5.23 0.47
C MET A 72 8.25 3.87 0.13
N ASN A 73 7.38 3.39 1.01
CA ASN A 73 6.65 2.14 0.82
C ASN A 73 5.78 2.16 -0.43
N ASP A 74 5.00 3.23 -0.63
CA ASP A 74 4.16 3.43 -1.82
C ASP A 74 5.00 3.53 -3.10
N SER A 75 6.17 4.19 -3.04
CA SER A 75 7.12 4.28 -4.16
C SER A 75 7.65 2.92 -4.58
N VAL A 76 8.06 2.09 -3.60
CA VAL A 76 8.55 0.74 -3.87
C VAL A 76 7.44 -0.13 -4.48
N LEU A 77 6.23 -0.05 -3.95
CA LEU A 77 5.09 -0.79 -4.48
C LEU A 77 4.77 -0.39 -5.93
N LEU A 78 4.72 0.92 -6.23
CA LEU A 78 4.49 1.42 -7.59
C LEU A 78 5.58 0.94 -8.56
N LEU A 79 6.86 1.00 -8.15
CA LEU A 79 7.99 0.54 -8.97
C LEU A 79 7.90 -0.97 -9.26
N VAL A 80 7.67 -1.79 -8.24
CA VAL A 80 7.52 -3.26 -8.42
C VAL A 80 6.30 -3.56 -9.31
N THR A 81 5.21 -2.82 -9.14
CA THR A 81 4.03 -2.95 -9.99
C THR A 81 4.36 -2.67 -11.46
N ILE A 82 5.10 -1.60 -11.76
CA ILE A 82 5.55 -1.29 -13.13
C ILE A 82 6.40 -2.42 -13.71
N ILE A 83 7.36 -2.94 -12.91
CA ILE A 83 8.23 -4.05 -13.34
C ILE A 83 7.39 -5.30 -13.64
N MET A 84 6.48 -5.68 -12.76
CA MET A 84 5.62 -6.84 -12.95
C MET A 84 4.70 -6.70 -14.16
N TYR A 85 4.17 -5.50 -14.41
CA TYR A 85 3.42 -5.21 -15.64
C TYR A 85 4.26 -5.35 -16.90
N ALA A 86 5.49 -4.80 -16.89
CA ALA A 86 6.40 -4.92 -18.03
C ALA A 86 6.74 -6.38 -18.34
N VAL A 87 7.05 -7.17 -17.30
CA VAL A 87 7.31 -8.63 -17.44
C VAL A 87 6.11 -9.37 -17.99
N ALA A 88 4.91 -9.06 -17.49
CA ALA A 88 3.67 -9.69 -17.94
C ALA A 88 3.34 -9.33 -19.40
N LEU A 89 3.51 -8.06 -19.80
CA LEU A 89 3.25 -7.61 -21.18
C LEU A 89 4.19 -8.19 -22.22
N CYS A 90 5.48 -8.32 -21.85
CA CYS A 90 6.46 -8.91 -22.74
C CYS A 90 6.36 -10.44 -22.79
N PHE A 91 5.37 -11.04 -22.09
CA PHE A 91 5.24 -12.48 -21.95
C PHE A 91 6.56 -13.16 -21.55
N LEU A 92 7.36 -12.46 -20.72
CA LEU A 92 8.67 -12.95 -20.31
C LEU A 92 8.53 -13.97 -19.16
N PRO A 93 8.85 -15.24 -19.40
CA PRO A 93 9.04 -16.18 -18.31
C PRO A 93 10.33 -15.81 -17.58
N ILE A 94 10.25 -15.62 -16.26
CA ILE A 94 11.39 -15.26 -15.44
C ILE A 94 11.74 -16.37 -14.45
N PRO A 95 13.00 -16.43 -13.96
CA PRO A 95 13.39 -17.36 -12.92
C PRO A 95 12.49 -17.22 -11.68
N LYS A 96 12.10 -18.37 -11.11
CA LYS A 96 11.27 -18.40 -9.89
C LYS A 96 11.90 -17.62 -8.74
N SER A 97 13.21 -17.58 -8.62
CA SER A 97 13.95 -16.81 -7.63
C SER A 97 13.65 -15.30 -7.75
N ILE A 98 13.69 -14.75 -8.97
CA ILE A 98 13.39 -13.34 -9.23
C ILE A 98 11.90 -13.07 -8.99
N CYS A 99 11.02 -13.95 -9.47
CA CYS A 99 9.58 -13.84 -9.20
C CYS A 99 9.29 -13.83 -7.70
N THR A 100 9.88 -14.75 -6.93
CA THR A 100 9.70 -14.82 -5.47
C THR A 100 10.15 -13.53 -4.79
N LEU A 101 11.27 -12.94 -5.22
CA LEU A 101 11.75 -11.68 -4.69
C LEU A 101 10.79 -10.51 -4.99
N LEU A 102 10.31 -10.40 -6.24
CA LEU A 102 9.37 -9.35 -6.64
C LEU A 102 8.04 -9.47 -5.89
N VAL A 103 7.52 -10.69 -5.77
CA VAL A 103 6.29 -10.97 -5.01
C VAL A 103 6.49 -10.70 -3.52
N PHE A 104 7.63 -11.08 -2.94
CA PHE A 104 7.97 -10.79 -1.55
C PHE A 104 7.94 -9.29 -1.27
N ILE A 105 8.62 -8.48 -2.09
CA ILE A 105 8.66 -7.02 -1.93
C ILE A 105 7.26 -6.43 -2.10
N SER A 106 6.52 -6.84 -3.14
CA SER A 106 5.15 -6.38 -3.38
C SER A 106 4.22 -6.72 -2.22
N TYR A 107 4.29 -7.94 -1.71
CA TYR A 107 3.49 -8.41 -0.59
C TYR A 107 3.75 -7.62 0.70
N CYS A 108 5.03 -7.43 1.07
CA CYS A 108 5.39 -6.69 2.27
C CYS A 108 4.96 -5.21 2.16
N THR A 109 5.24 -4.56 1.03
CA THR A 109 4.89 -3.15 0.83
C THR A 109 3.38 -2.92 0.76
N PHE A 110 2.63 -3.86 0.17
CA PHE A 110 1.17 -3.81 0.15
C PHE A 110 0.56 -3.80 1.55
N ARG A 111 1.05 -4.65 2.45
CA ARG A 111 0.58 -4.76 3.85
C ARG A 111 1.11 -3.67 4.76
N ASN A 112 2.30 -3.16 4.51
CA ASN A 112 2.87 -2.07 5.30
C ASN A 112 2.02 -0.79 5.27
N ALA A 113 1.38 -0.48 4.15
CA ALA A 113 0.65 0.77 4.01
C ALA A 113 -0.50 0.93 5.02
N PRO A 114 -1.48 0.00 5.13
CA PRO A 114 -2.55 0.13 6.12
C PRO A 114 -2.04 0.07 7.57
N LEU A 115 -1.00 -0.73 7.86
CA LEU A 115 -0.38 -0.79 9.18
C LEU A 115 0.32 0.54 9.54
N THR A 116 1.03 1.15 8.59
CA THR A 116 1.65 2.47 8.79
C THR A 116 0.59 3.55 9.02
N LEU A 117 -0.52 3.51 8.29
CA LEU A 117 -1.63 4.45 8.49
C LEU A 117 -2.30 4.26 9.86
N ALA A 118 -2.46 3.02 10.33
CA ALA A 118 -2.92 2.76 11.69
C ALA A 118 -1.97 3.36 12.74
N LEU A 119 -0.65 3.20 12.55
CA LEU A 119 0.35 3.80 13.43
C LEU A 119 0.31 5.35 13.37
N MET A 120 0.09 5.94 12.19
CA MET A 120 -0.11 7.39 12.05
C MET A 120 -1.38 7.86 12.77
N SER A 121 -2.45 7.06 12.78
CA SER A 121 -3.68 7.39 13.51
C SER A 121 -3.47 7.34 15.03
N LEU A 122 -2.68 6.38 15.53
CA LEU A 122 -2.27 6.30 16.94
C LEU A 122 -1.37 7.49 17.34
N GLU A 123 -0.44 7.89 16.48
CA GLU A 123 0.38 9.09 16.73
C GLU A 123 -0.50 10.34 16.87
N ARG A 124 -1.50 10.50 16.00
CA ARG A 124 -2.48 11.59 16.09
C ARG A 124 -3.32 11.52 17.36
N TYR A 125 -3.78 10.33 17.74
CA TYR A 125 -4.50 10.12 18.98
C TYR A 125 -3.68 10.57 20.19
N VAL A 126 -2.40 10.16 20.27
CA VAL A 126 -1.52 10.58 21.36
C VAL A 126 -1.28 12.09 21.34
N ALA A 127 -1.08 12.71 20.17
CA ALA A 127 -0.84 14.14 20.03
C ALA A 127 -2.03 14.98 20.48
N ILE A 128 -3.27 14.53 20.24
CA ILE A 128 -4.49 15.30 20.52
C ILE A 128 -5.02 14.98 21.93
N CYS A 129 -5.05 13.70 22.32
CA CYS A 129 -5.63 13.29 23.60
C CYS A 129 -4.64 13.40 24.77
N PHE A 130 -3.33 13.34 24.51
CA PHE A 130 -2.29 13.39 25.55
C PHE A 130 -1.15 14.36 25.21
N PRO A 131 -1.43 15.65 24.95
CA PRO A 131 -0.45 16.60 24.42
C PRO A 131 0.78 16.74 25.33
N LEU A 132 0.61 16.76 26.65
CA LEU A 132 1.70 16.88 27.63
C LEU A 132 2.61 15.64 27.68
N ARG A 133 2.11 14.47 27.26
CA ARG A 133 2.87 13.21 27.25
C ARG A 133 3.37 12.83 25.84
N HIS A 134 2.95 13.55 24.82
CA HIS A 134 3.26 13.25 23.42
C HIS A 134 4.78 13.11 23.19
N CYS A 135 5.57 14.08 23.65
CA CYS A 135 7.04 14.06 23.50
C CYS A 135 7.72 12.86 24.18
N ASN A 136 7.09 12.28 25.21
CA ASN A 136 7.62 11.11 25.91
C ASN A 136 7.17 9.77 25.28
N ILE A 137 6.00 9.74 24.64
CA ILE A 137 5.40 8.53 24.05
C ILE A 137 5.86 8.39 22.60
N ALA A 138 5.68 9.44 21.79
CA ALA A 138 6.01 9.48 20.37
C ALA A 138 7.41 10.07 20.17
N THR A 139 8.44 9.24 20.32
CA THR A 139 9.84 9.63 20.07
C THR A 139 10.31 9.07 18.72
N PRO A 140 11.28 9.68 18.04
CA PRO A 140 11.84 9.18 16.78
C PRO A 140 12.34 7.73 16.91
N LYS A 141 13.00 7.39 18.02
CA LYS A 141 13.51 6.04 18.29
C LYS A 141 12.37 5.01 18.40
N ARG A 142 11.32 5.32 19.16
CA ARG A 142 10.16 4.42 19.29
C ARG A 142 9.40 4.29 17.98
N THR A 143 9.30 5.37 17.20
CA THR A 143 8.70 5.35 15.87
C THR A 143 9.50 4.43 14.93
N GLY A 144 10.83 4.48 14.95
CA GLY A 144 11.68 3.57 14.19
C GLY A 144 11.48 2.10 14.58
N VAL A 145 11.39 1.80 15.89
CA VAL A 145 11.07 0.45 16.39
C VAL A 145 9.69 -0.01 15.90
N ALA A 146 8.69 0.86 15.99
CA ALA A 146 7.33 0.53 15.53
C ALA A 146 7.29 0.24 14.02
N ILE A 147 8.04 0.99 13.19
CA ILE A 147 8.22 0.70 11.77
C ILE A 147 8.87 -0.68 11.56
N GLY A 148 9.90 -1.01 12.33
CA GLY A 148 10.54 -2.34 12.30
C GLY A 148 9.56 -3.46 12.63
N ILE A 149 8.69 -3.27 13.62
CA ILE A 149 7.63 -4.22 13.96
C ILE A 149 6.63 -4.38 12.80
N ILE A 150 6.23 -3.30 12.13
CA ILE A 150 5.36 -3.36 10.95
C ILE A 150 6.00 -4.20 9.84
N TRP A 151 7.29 -4.01 9.54
CA TRP A 151 8.00 -4.81 8.54
C TRP A 151 8.06 -6.29 8.93
N LEU A 152 8.31 -6.60 10.19
CA LEU A 152 8.31 -7.97 10.71
C LEU A 152 6.92 -8.62 10.55
N LEU A 153 5.86 -7.94 11.00
CA LEU A 153 4.49 -8.43 10.88
C LEU A 153 4.08 -8.65 9.42
N SER A 154 4.47 -7.75 8.53
CA SER A 154 4.13 -7.86 7.10
C SER A 154 4.88 -8.99 6.39
N SER A 155 6.09 -9.34 6.83
CA SER A 155 6.95 -10.30 6.15
C SER A 155 6.83 -11.74 6.68
N ILE A 156 6.47 -11.91 7.95
CA ILE A 156 6.53 -13.23 8.63
C ILE A 156 5.71 -14.31 7.90
N ASN A 157 4.54 -13.95 7.40
CA ASN A 157 3.66 -14.91 6.73
C ASN A 157 4.26 -15.45 5.42
N ILE A 158 4.79 -14.56 4.58
CA ILE A 158 5.38 -14.98 3.29
C ILE A 158 6.75 -15.65 3.50
N ILE A 159 7.52 -15.24 4.51
CA ILE A 159 8.80 -15.88 4.86
C ILE A 159 8.54 -17.33 5.28
N THR A 160 7.55 -17.60 6.11
CA THR A 160 7.20 -18.96 6.53
C THR A 160 6.78 -19.83 5.33
N ASP A 161 6.08 -19.27 4.36
CA ASP A 161 5.71 -19.99 3.13
C ASP A 161 6.91 -20.30 2.25
N ILE A 162 7.82 -19.34 2.07
CA ILE A 162 9.05 -19.54 1.30
C ILE A 162 9.92 -20.62 1.95
N ILE A 163 10.13 -20.56 3.27
CA ILE A 163 10.91 -21.56 4.01
C ILE A 163 10.26 -22.94 3.85
N PHE A 164 8.95 -23.04 4.03
CA PHE A 164 8.23 -24.30 3.88
C PHE A 164 8.40 -24.89 2.47
N VAL A 165 8.23 -24.08 1.42
CA VAL A 165 8.37 -24.51 0.04
C VAL A 165 9.79 -25.01 -0.24
N LEU A 166 10.82 -24.32 0.27
CA LEU A 166 12.22 -24.73 0.12
C LEU A 166 12.57 -26.00 0.90
N THR A 167 11.91 -26.26 2.03
CA THR A 167 12.11 -27.53 2.78
C THR A 167 11.49 -28.72 2.07
N VAL A 168 10.35 -28.53 1.38
CA VAL A 168 9.66 -29.59 0.64
C VAL A 168 10.31 -29.83 -0.73
N ASN A 169 10.77 -28.79 -1.40
CA ASN A 169 11.39 -28.85 -2.72
C ASN A 169 12.58 -27.87 -2.79
N PRO A 170 13.81 -28.31 -2.48
CA PRO A 170 15.00 -27.47 -2.50
C PRO A 170 15.27 -26.81 -3.87
N ASP A 171 14.93 -27.50 -4.97
CA ASP A 171 15.13 -27.00 -6.34
C ASP A 171 14.01 -26.09 -6.83
N TYR A 172 13.06 -25.76 -5.96
CA TYR A 172 11.88 -24.98 -6.35
C TYR A 172 12.23 -23.65 -7.04
N LEU A 173 13.28 -22.96 -6.59
CA LEU A 173 13.69 -21.66 -7.13
C LEU A 173 14.45 -21.75 -8.47
N ALA A 174 14.89 -22.91 -8.90
CA ALA A 174 15.66 -23.10 -10.13
C ALA A 174 14.81 -23.05 -11.42
N GLY A 175 13.48 -23.18 -11.31
CA GLY A 175 12.58 -23.19 -12.47
C GLY A 175 12.30 -21.80 -13.04
N ILE A 176 11.70 -21.79 -14.23
CA ILE A 176 11.22 -20.59 -14.93
C ILE A 176 9.69 -20.60 -14.92
N ILE A 177 9.06 -19.45 -14.63
CA ILE A 177 7.59 -19.31 -14.58
C ILE A 177 7.11 -17.95 -15.11
N PHE A 178 5.85 -17.89 -15.51
CA PHE A 178 5.12 -16.62 -15.57
C PHE A 178 4.78 -16.17 -14.15
N CYS A 179 5.26 -14.98 -13.76
CA CYS A 179 5.25 -14.54 -12.39
C CYS A 179 3.85 -14.08 -11.93
N THR A 180 3.26 -14.85 -11.03
CA THR A 180 2.03 -14.51 -10.29
C THR A 180 2.13 -14.98 -8.84
N LEU A 181 1.39 -14.36 -7.93
CA LEU A 181 1.39 -14.74 -6.51
C LEU A 181 0.93 -16.18 -6.31
N GLU A 182 -0.14 -16.58 -7.02
CA GLU A 182 -0.75 -17.91 -6.86
C GLU A 182 0.20 -19.03 -7.25
N LYS A 183 1.09 -18.80 -8.21
CA LYS A 183 2.08 -19.81 -8.65
C LYS A 183 3.20 -20.05 -7.65
N LEU A 184 3.33 -19.22 -6.63
CA LEU A 184 4.27 -19.43 -5.54
C LEU A 184 3.72 -20.37 -4.45
N PHE A 185 2.40 -20.55 -4.38
CA PHE A 185 1.78 -21.48 -3.45
C PHE A 185 1.71 -22.88 -4.05
N LEU A 186 2.21 -23.87 -3.31
CA LEU A 186 2.15 -25.27 -3.70
C LEU A 186 0.88 -25.97 -3.18
N PHE A 187 0.35 -25.50 -2.06
CA PHE A 187 -0.74 -26.14 -1.34
C PHE A 187 -1.88 -25.17 -1.07
N LYS A 188 -3.12 -25.68 -1.12
CA LYS A 188 -4.32 -24.89 -0.85
C LYS A 188 -4.32 -24.22 0.54
N TRP A 189 -3.80 -24.91 1.56
CA TRP A 189 -3.75 -24.36 2.92
C TRP A 189 -2.91 -23.08 3.04
N GLN A 190 -1.92 -22.88 2.17
CA GLN A 190 -1.13 -21.64 2.12
C GLN A 190 -2.00 -20.46 1.68
N LEU A 191 -2.89 -20.68 0.71
CA LEU A 191 -3.85 -19.68 0.26
C LEU A 191 -4.90 -19.38 1.34
N ASP A 192 -5.41 -20.40 2.02
CA ASP A 192 -6.38 -20.26 3.12
C ASP A 192 -5.73 -19.50 4.30
N LYS A 193 -4.48 -19.81 4.64
CA LYS A 193 -3.68 -19.08 5.63
C LYS A 193 -3.51 -17.61 5.22
N TYR A 194 -3.16 -17.35 3.96
CA TYR A 194 -3.03 -16.00 3.41
C TYR A 194 -4.30 -15.17 3.63
N GLN A 195 -5.46 -15.72 3.29
CA GLN A 195 -6.77 -15.07 3.47
C GLN A 195 -7.09 -14.83 4.95
N ALA A 196 -6.81 -15.78 5.81
CA ALA A 196 -7.02 -15.64 7.26
C ALA A 196 -6.18 -14.49 7.85
N PHE A 197 -4.91 -14.37 7.45
CA PHE A 197 -4.06 -13.26 7.87
C PHE A 197 -4.54 -11.91 7.31
N ASP A 198 -5.07 -11.87 6.07
CA ASP A 198 -5.64 -10.63 5.52
C ASP A 198 -6.85 -10.17 6.33
N VAL A 199 -7.75 -11.08 6.70
CA VAL A 199 -8.89 -10.76 7.56
C VAL A 199 -8.42 -10.27 8.93
N LEU A 200 -7.43 -10.92 9.54
CA LEU A 200 -6.88 -10.52 10.84
C LEU A 200 -6.29 -9.10 10.80
N TYR A 201 -5.48 -8.78 9.78
CA TYR A 201 -4.93 -7.43 9.60
C TYR A 201 -6.04 -6.40 9.34
N PHE A 202 -7.01 -6.72 8.48
CA PHE A 202 -8.15 -5.86 8.21
C PHE A 202 -8.90 -5.50 9.49
N VAL A 203 -9.28 -6.50 10.28
CA VAL A 203 -10.02 -6.29 11.54
C VAL A 203 -9.18 -5.50 12.54
N SER A 204 -7.90 -5.84 12.71
CA SER A 204 -7.01 -5.15 13.65
C SER A 204 -6.83 -3.67 13.29
N VAL A 205 -6.58 -3.37 12.03
CA VAL A 205 -6.44 -1.99 11.54
C VAL A 205 -7.76 -1.23 11.67
N ALA A 206 -8.88 -1.84 11.30
CA ALA A 206 -10.21 -1.22 11.41
C ALA A 206 -10.55 -0.87 12.87
N VAL A 207 -10.28 -1.76 13.83
CA VAL A 207 -10.49 -1.50 15.26
C VAL A 207 -9.65 -0.32 15.74
N ILE A 208 -8.35 -0.28 15.41
CA ILE A 208 -7.46 0.83 15.77
C ILE A 208 -7.99 2.17 15.21
N ILE A 209 -8.40 2.18 13.96
CA ILE A 209 -8.91 3.39 13.31
C ILE A 209 -10.20 3.87 13.96
N ILE A 210 -11.17 2.99 14.18
CA ILE A 210 -12.45 3.33 14.81
C ILE A 210 -12.21 3.88 16.22
N PHE A 211 -11.37 3.19 17.00
CA PHE A 211 -11.02 3.62 18.35
C PHE A 211 -10.37 5.00 18.37
N THR A 212 -9.32 5.22 17.56
CA THR A 212 -8.59 6.49 17.53
C THR A 212 -9.48 7.63 17.05
N TYR A 213 -10.33 7.38 16.05
CA TYR A 213 -11.26 8.36 15.52
C TYR A 213 -12.29 8.80 16.56
N ILE A 214 -12.96 7.85 17.22
CA ILE A 214 -13.95 8.15 18.26
C ILE A 214 -13.30 8.96 19.39
N SER A 215 -12.11 8.52 19.85
CA SER A 215 -11.39 9.21 20.92
C SER A 215 -10.98 10.63 20.55
N ILE A 216 -10.46 10.84 19.35
CA ILE A 216 -10.10 12.17 18.85
C ILE A 216 -11.35 13.07 18.75
N MET A 217 -12.46 12.54 18.25
CA MET A 217 -13.72 13.29 18.12
C MET A 217 -14.29 13.73 19.47
N ILE A 218 -14.27 12.85 20.47
CA ILE A 218 -14.71 13.17 21.83
C ILE A 218 -13.84 14.28 22.42
N THR A 219 -12.51 14.12 22.35
CA THR A 219 -11.56 15.10 22.90
C THR A 219 -11.66 16.45 22.18
N ALA A 220 -11.74 16.47 20.84
CA ALA A 220 -11.85 17.71 20.08
C ALA A 220 -13.15 18.49 20.40
N ARG A 221 -14.24 17.78 20.69
CA ARG A 221 -15.51 18.43 21.10
C ARG A 221 -15.45 18.97 22.53
N SER A 222 -14.71 18.35 23.43
CA SER A 222 -14.65 18.76 24.83
C SER A 222 -13.71 19.95 25.08
N VAL A 223 -12.65 20.08 24.28
CA VAL A 223 -11.58 21.11 24.50
C VAL A 223 -11.80 22.38 23.68
N SER A 224 -12.57 22.33 22.61
CA SER A 224 -12.69 23.45 21.68
C SER A 224 -13.80 24.43 22.11
N SER A 225 -13.39 25.55 22.72
CA SER A 225 -14.23 26.77 22.85
C SER A 225 -14.36 27.52 21.51
N ASP A 226 -13.45 27.29 20.56
CA ASP A 226 -13.45 27.89 19.22
C ASP A 226 -13.92 26.87 18.16
N LYS A 227 -15.13 27.15 17.61
CA LYS A 227 -15.76 26.29 16.59
C LYS A 227 -14.96 26.17 15.30
N ASP A 228 -14.18 27.16 14.92
CA ASP A 228 -13.42 27.18 13.67
C ASP A 228 -12.17 26.29 13.76
N SER A 229 -11.47 26.31 14.88
CA SER A 229 -10.35 25.42 15.16
C SER A 229 -10.79 23.95 15.22
N ALA A 230 -11.94 23.66 15.86
CA ALA A 230 -12.53 22.32 15.88
C ALA A 230 -12.91 21.83 14.48
N LYS A 231 -13.51 22.69 13.66
CA LYS A 231 -13.87 22.36 12.27
C LYS A 231 -12.65 22.07 11.39
N LYS A 232 -11.55 22.83 11.58
CA LYS A 232 -10.28 22.60 10.86
C LYS A 232 -9.65 21.26 11.26
N ALA A 233 -9.64 20.93 12.54
CA ALA A 233 -9.17 19.64 13.06
C ALA A 233 -10.02 18.46 12.53
N LEU A 234 -11.36 18.61 12.57
CA LEU A 234 -12.30 17.60 12.06
C LEU A 234 -12.08 17.31 10.56
N LYS A 235 -11.91 18.35 9.74
CA LYS A 235 -11.62 18.20 8.31
C LYS A 235 -10.32 17.41 8.07
N THR A 236 -9.32 17.60 8.94
CA THR A 236 -8.05 16.86 8.89
C THR A 236 -8.26 15.38 9.15
N VAL A 237 -9.00 15.08 10.21
CA VAL A 237 -9.28 13.69 10.61
C VAL A 237 -10.14 12.99 9.56
N LEU A 238 -11.13 13.67 8.98
CA LEU A 238 -11.98 13.11 7.93
C LEU A 238 -11.20 12.69 6.68
N LEU A 239 -10.26 13.54 6.21
CA LEU A 239 -9.41 13.19 5.06
C LEU A 239 -8.51 11.98 5.36
N HIS A 240 -8.01 11.89 6.59
CA HIS A 240 -7.24 10.73 7.04
C HIS A 240 -8.10 9.46 7.04
N LEU A 241 -9.36 9.54 7.48
CA LEU A 241 -10.31 8.43 7.44
C LEU A 241 -10.63 7.97 6.02
N ILE A 242 -10.82 8.90 5.08
CA ILE A 242 -11.06 8.56 3.67
C ILE A 242 -9.88 7.74 3.12
N GLN A 243 -8.66 8.19 3.37
CA GLN A 243 -7.46 7.46 2.93
C GLN A 243 -7.34 6.10 3.59
N LEU A 244 -7.61 6.02 4.90
CA LEU A 244 -7.63 4.76 5.65
C LEU A 244 -8.70 3.82 5.11
N GLY A 245 -9.90 4.33 4.83
CA GLY A 245 -10.99 3.55 4.20
C GLY A 245 -10.54 2.96 2.85
N LEU A 246 -9.93 3.77 2.00
CA LEU A 246 -9.39 3.33 0.71
C LEU A 246 -8.26 2.28 0.89
N CYS A 247 -7.39 2.46 1.86
CA CYS A 247 -6.35 1.45 2.15
C CYS A 247 -6.93 0.15 2.73
N LEU A 248 -8.01 0.23 3.52
CA LEU A 248 -8.71 -0.96 4.00
C LEU A 248 -9.36 -1.73 2.86
N THR A 249 -9.94 -1.04 1.85
CA THR A 249 -10.48 -1.73 0.69
C THR A 249 -9.44 -2.53 -0.08
N SER A 250 -8.14 -2.19 0.03
CA SER A 250 -7.08 -2.95 -0.63
C SER A 250 -6.97 -4.40 -0.11
N PHE A 251 -7.33 -4.67 1.14
CA PHE A 251 -7.40 -6.05 1.65
C PHE A 251 -8.52 -6.87 0.97
N LEU A 252 -9.53 -6.20 0.43
CA LEU A 252 -10.63 -6.84 -0.30
C LEU A 252 -10.29 -7.10 -1.77
N TYR A 253 -9.13 -6.63 -2.26
CA TYR A 253 -8.75 -6.71 -3.67
C TYR A 253 -8.93 -8.12 -4.25
N THR A 254 -8.34 -9.12 -3.60
CA THR A 254 -8.40 -10.53 -4.04
C THR A 254 -9.82 -11.10 -3.95
N SER A 255 -10.56 -10.74 -2.90
CA SER A 255 -11.96 -11.19 -2.73
C SER A 255 -12.87 -10.59 -3.79
N ILE A 256 -12.68 -9.30 -4.11
CA ILE A 256 -13.41 -8.62 -5.17
C ILE A 256 -13.09 -9.27 -6.53
N GLU A 257 -11.81 -9.51 -6.83
CA GLU A 257 -11.39 -10.14 -8.08
C GLU A 257 -12.02 -11.52 -8.26
N ARG A 258 -12.04 -12.34 -7.22
CA ARG A 258 -12.68 -13.65 -7.23
C ARG A 258 -14.20 -13.54 -7.45
N THR A 259 -14.86 -12.59 -6.79
CA THR A 259 -16.30 -12.36 -6.96
C THR A 259 -16.62 -11.89 -8.39
N LEU A 260 -15.82 -10.98 -8.94
CA LEU A 260 -15.97 -10.53 -10.32
C LEU A 260 -15.84 -11.69 -11.30
N TYR A 261 -14.89 -12.59 -11.09
CA TYR A 261 -14.73 -13.80 -11.91
C TYR A 261 -15.97 -14.70 -11.85
N MET A 262 -16.51 -14.92 -10.65
CA MET A 262 -17.74 -15.72 -10.48
C MET A 262 -18.97 -15.08 -11.14
N MET A 263 -19.08 -13.75 -11.13
CA MET A 263 -20.22 -13.02 -11.70
C MET A 263 -20.17 -12.90 -13.23
N THR A 264 -18.97 -12.76 -13.79
CA THR A 264 -18.81 -12.55 -15.25
C THR A 264 -18.81 -13.85 -16.05
N GLY A 265 -18.52 -14.99 -15.40
CA GLY A 265 -18.54 -16.32 -16.02
C GLY A 265 -17.63 -16.39 -17.26
N SER A 266 -18.20 -16.77 -18.41
CA SER A 266 -17.49 -16.91 -19.69
C SER A 266 -17.22 -15.58 -20.41
N ASN A 267 -17.69 -14.44 -19.90
CA ASN A 267 -17.49 -13.14 -20.54
C ASN A 267 -16.12 -12.55 -20.17
N SER A 268 -15.08 -13.02 -20.87
CA SER A 268 -13.68 -12.64 -20.60
C SER A 268 -13.41 -11.14 -20.77
N SER A 269 -14.04 -10.47 -21.73
CA SER A 269 -13.85 -9.03 -21.97
C SER A 269 -14.38 -8.18 -20.82
N LEU A 270 -15.55 -8.49 -20.30
CA LEU A 270 -16.13 -7.80 -19.15
C LEU A 270 -15.26 -8.01 -17.89
N PHE A 271 -14.83 -9.25 -17.65
CA PHE A 271 -13.95 -9.57 -16.53
C PHE A 271 -12.66 -8.78 -16.55
N ILE A 272 -11.98 -8.71 -17.70
CA ILE A 272 -10.71 -7.95 -17.86
C ILE A 272 -10.91 -6.46 -17.58
N ASN A 273 -12.03 -5.88 -18.04
CA ASN A 273 -12.33 -4.48 -17.79
C ASN A 273 -12.58 -4.20 -16.30
N LEU A 274 -13.37 -5.04 -15.64
CA LEU A 274 -13.66 -4.89 -14.21
C LEU A 274 -12.43 -5.15 -13.34
N ARG A 275 -11.61 -6.13 -13.69
CA ARG A 275 -10.32 -6.39 -13.04
C ARG A 275 -9.37 -5.19 -13.14
N TYR A 276 -9.29 -4.58 -14.32
CA TYR A 276 -8.50 -3.37 -14.53
C TYR A 276 -8.99 -2.20 -13.66
N LEU A 277 -10.30 -1.98 -13.57
CA LEU A 277 -10.88 -0.97 -12.69
C LEU A 277 -10.60 -1.27 -11.21
N ASN A 278 -10.74 -2.53 -10.79
CA ASN A 278 -10.40 -2.96 -9.44
C ASN A 278 -8.93 -2.65 -9.12
N PHE A 279 -8.02 -2.96 -10.04
CA PHE A 279 -6.60 -2.63 -9.91
C PHE A 279 -6.35 -1.11 -9.75
N LEU A 280 -6.93 -0.27 -10.61
CA LEU A 280 -6.75 1.17 -10.55
C LEU A 280 -7.33 1.78 -9.26
N ILE A 281 -8.56 1.40 -8.88
CA ILE A 281 -9.28 2.01 -7.77
C ILE A 281 -8.77 1.49 -6.43
N ILE A 282 -8.52 0.20 -6.31
CA ILE A 282 -8.20 -0.42 -5.02
C ILE A 282 -6.70 -0.43 -4.76
N LEU A 283 -5.88 -0.62 -5.78
CA LEU A 283 -4.44 -0.73 -5.59
C LEU A 283 -3.69 0.57 -5.86
N ILE A 284 -3.95 1.25 -6.98
CA ILE A 284 -3.19 2.45 -7.38
C ILE A 284 -3.70 3.72 -6.68
N LEU A 285 -5.01 3.96 -6.69
CA LEU A 285 -5.59 5.22 -6.19
C LEU A 285 -5.20 5.55 -4.74
N PRO A 286 -5.23 4.63 -3.75
CA PRO A 286 -4.81 4.95 -2.38
C PRO A 286 -3.36 5.43 -2.30
N ARG A 287 -2.47 4.86 -3.13
CA ARG A 287 -1.03 5.21 -3.18
C ARG A 287 -0.81 6.59 -3.81
N CYS A 288 -1.66 6.93 -4.78
CA CYS A 288 -1.66 8.26 -5.40
C CYS A 288 -2.17 9.35 -4.45
N LEU A 289 -3.13 9.01 -3.60
CA LEU A 289 -3.73 9.97 -2.67
C LEU A 289 -2.81 10.29 -1.47
N SER A 290 -1.92 9.37 -1.08
CA SER A 290 -1.00 9.57 0.03
C SER A 290 -0.23 10.89 -0.03
N PRO A 291 0.53 11.22 -1.09
CA PRO A 291 1.27 12.48 -1.18
C PRO A 291 0.34 13.70 -1.29
N LEU A 292 -0.84 13.53 -1.91
CA LEU A 292 -1.80 14.63 -2.07
C LEU A 292 -2.44 15.00 -0.74
N ILE A 293 -2.93 14.02 0.02
CA ILE A 293 -3.65 14.26 1.28
C ILE A 293 -2.71 14.79 2.37
N TYR A 294 -1.52 14.20 2.50
CA TYR A 294 -0.58 14.58 3.57
C TYR A 294 0.37 15.71 3.13
N GLY A 295 0.95 15.61 1.94
CA GLY A 295 1.98 16.54 1.48
C GLY A 295 1.45 17.91 1.10
N MET A 296 0.36 17.95 0.31
CA MET A 296 -0.20 19.23 -0.15
C MET A 296 -0.87 20.04 0.96
N ARG A 297 -1.26 19.38 2.04
CA ARG A 297 -1.97 20.00 3.15
C ARG A 297 -1.06 20.46 4.28
N ASP A 298 0.11 19.86 4.41
CA ASP A 298 1.05 20.21 5.46
C ASP A 298 1.73 21.54 5.14
N GLU A 299 1.52 22.54 6.03
CA GLU A 299 2.04 23.91 5.85
C GLU A 299 3.58 23.96 5.82
N ALA A 300 4.26 22.98 6.38
CA ALA A 300 5.71 22.88 6.36
C ALA A 300 6.25 22.14 5.12
N VAL A 301 5.55 21.11 4.65
CA VAL A 301 5.99 20.27 3.53
C VAL A 301 5.62 20.88 2.18
N TRP A 302 4.43 21.46 2.06
CA TRP A 302 3.91 21.98 0.79
C TRP A 302 4.80 23.04 0.12
N PRO A 303 5.32 24.08 0.84
CA PRO A 303 6.20 25.07 0.22
C PRO A 303 7.49 24.46 -0.33
N LEU A 304 8.07 23.46 0.37
CA LEU A 304 9.25 22.76 -0.09
C LEU A 304 8.96 21.86 -1.28
N PHE A 305 7.85 21.13 -1.24
CA PHE A 305 7.42 20.33 -2.39
C PHE A 305 7.25 21.20 -3.63
N LYS A 306 6.53 22.34 -3.52
CA LYS A 306 6.34 23.29 -4.61
C LYS A 306 7.67 23.87 -5.12
N TYR A 307 8.60 24.13 -4.23
CA TYR A 307 9.93 24.62 -4.59
C TYR A 307 10.70 23.59 -5.44
N PHE A 308 10.74 22.33 -5.03
CA PHE A 308 11.45 21.28 -5.76
C PHE A 308 10.70 20.82 -7.00
N PHE A 309 9.37 20.71 -6.94
CA PHE A 309 8.55 20.28 -8.07
C PHE A 309 8.57 21.26 -9.24
N CYS A 310 8.53 22.58 -8.96
CA CYS A 310 8.56 23.61 -9.99
C CYS A 310 9.98 24.02 -10.42
N TYR A 311 11.02 23.34 -9.90
CA TYR A 311 12.45 23.62 -10.17
C TYR A 311 12.74 25.14 -10.24
N ARG A 312 12.35 25.88 -9.22
CA ARG A 312 12.58 27.34 -9.15
C ARG A 312 14.03 27.63 -8.84
N SER A 313 14.89 27.49 -9.83
CA SER A 313 16.30 27.94 -9.78
C SER A 313 16.33 29.43 -9.47
N GLY A 314 17.08 29.83 -8.45
CA GLY A 314 17.33 31.24 -8.12
C GLY A 314 16.48 31.86 -7.02
N LYS A 315 15.48 31.16 -6.44
CA LYS A 315 14.79 31.65 -5.24
C LYS A 315 15.33 31.02 -3.96
N VAL A 316 15.39 31.82 -2.91
CA VAL A 316 15.82 31.36 -1.56
C VAL A 316 14.91 30.19 -1.12
N LYS A 317 15.54 29.10 -0.65
CA LYS A 317 14.84 27.94 -0.11
C LYS A 317 13.92 28.39 1.05
N PRO A 318 12.62 28.03 1.07
CA PRO A 318 11.69 28.49 2.08
C PRO A 318 12.21 28.21 3.50
N SER A 319 12.18 29.22 4.38
CA SER A 319 12.37 29.03 5.82
C SER A 319 11.09 28.41 6.39
N ILE A 320 11.22 27.41 7.25
CA ILE A 320 10.10 26.69 7.85
C ILE A 320 10.17 26.88 9.35
N ASN A 321 9.12 27.45 9.93
CA ASN A 321 8.86 27.39 11.37
C ASN A 321 7.91 26.19 11.59
N VAL A 322 8.42 25.11 12.16
CA VAL A 322 7.60 23.97 12.60
C VAL A 322 7.20 24.27 14.04
N HIS A 323 5.93 24.58 14.22
CA HIS A 323 5.30 24.73 15.53
C HIS A 323 4.77 23.37 16.03
#